data_e5181b3ab9ed616c62c5fed47d389291
#
_entry.id   e5181b3ab9ed616c62c5fed47d389291
#
_cell.length_a   1.000
_cell.length_b   1.000
_cell.length_c   1.000
_cell.angle_alpha   90.00
_cell.angle_beta   90.00
_cell.angle_gamma   90.00
#
_symmetry.space_group_name_H-M   'P 1'
#
loop_
_entity.id
_entity.type
_entity.pdbx_description
1 polymer ?
#
loop_
_entity_poly.entity_id
_entity_poly.type
_entity_poly.pdbx_seq_one_letter_code
_entity_poly.pdbx_strand_id
1 'polypeptide(L)'
;MKTRKLLSVTTAVATIAMVGLALSGCSTSSKSASTGTQTDSGGKITVWVDAPRVPAADAFKKAYPKIPINIVQIDSTVGATTTEQHFAQFDAAKKGWPDAIFFPSNDDIAWAAKTGYTANMSKLTPDLVAGYTKPVLAQCLIAGHYQCLRNDAAPDVFWYNAALFKQWGYTVPTTWADYESLAVKIATDHPGYISGFTGDAYAPNRYLWASDCPTNDQVNATTVHINLSDPKCTRAESLLSTLVGAKALSTDGIFDADATNAGQKLVMSPGAVWWGNYLFEQTWKLPKGTMQAAPGLSWPGSSTAQMGDEGGGLWGFSSHITGKELANTEIFAKFVASNPAWQVKLTTGLPAFTAQQQPWLTKQASDDFYADTKSTLAQFAPAIATVPTDYAYLLYDTGGEWTSTIAKDLAGGQSFSAAWSDFGTDLVAKAKAAGYTVVTSK
;
A
#
# COMPACT_ATOMS: atom_id res chain seq x y z
N MET A 1 -30.93 -34.78 -38.46
CA MET A 1 -31.97 -33.74 -38.40
C MET A 1 -32.45 -33.60 -36.97
N LYS A 2 -32.05 -32.58 -36.22
CA LYS A 2 -32.64 -32.15 -34.95
C LYS A 2 -32.61 -30.63 -34.93
N THR A 3 -33.76 -30.05 -35.05
CA THR A 3 -34.04 -28.61 -35.09
C THR A 3 -33.80 -27.95 -33.74
N ARG A 4 -32.96 -26.91 -33.71
CA ARG A 4 -32.77 -26.01 -32.57
C ARG A 4 -33.78 -24.86 -32.67
N LYS A 5 -34.62 -24.69 -31.63
CA LYS A 5 -35.52 -23.56 -31.46
C LYS A 5 -34.71 -22.35 -30.97
N LEU A 6 -34.79 -21.22 -31.67
CA LEU A 6 -34.39 -19.90 -31.20
C LEU A 6 -35.42 -19.37 -30.22
N LEU A 7 -35.00 -18.94 -29.03
CA LEU A 7 -35.79 -18.08 -28.15
C LEU A 7 -35.40 -16.61 -28.44
N SER A 8 -36.42 -15.85 -28.84
CA SER A 8 -36.33 -14.40 -28.97
C SER A 8 -36.45 -13.73 -27.61
N VAL A 9 -35.46 -12.91 -27.24
CA VAL A 9 -35.50 -12.03 -26.07
C VAL A 9 -35.98 -10.66 -26.53
N THR A 10 -37.12 -10.24 -26.00
CA THR A 10 -37.74 -8.93 -26.24
C THR A 10 -37.09 -7.90 -25.31
N THR A 11 -36.40 -6.91 -25.86
CA THR A 11 -35.80 -5.79 -25.14
C THR A 11 -36.85 -4.72 -24.89
N ALA A 12 -37.19 -4.45 -23.63
CA ALA A 12 -38.05 -3.31 -23.25
C ALA A 12 -37.16 -2.06 -23.11
N VAL A 13 -37.43 -1.07 -23.95
CA VAL A 13 -36.82 0.27 -23.88
C VAL A 13 -37.62 1.11 -22.90
N ALA A 14 -36.99 1.50 -21.78
CA ALA A 14 -37.53 2.48 -20.84
C ALA A 14 -37.04 3.88 -21.22
N THR A 15 -37.95 4.73 -21.64
CA THR A 15 -37.72 6.15 -21.97
C THR A 15 -37.60 6.96 -20.67
N ILE A 16 -36.43 7.53 -20.40
CA ILE A 16 -36.21 8.47 -19.29
C ILE A 16 -36.34 9.90 -19.84
N ALA A 17 -37.34 10.63 -19.33
CA ALA A 17 -37.56 12.03 -19.63
C ALA A 17 -36.47 12.91 -18.96
N MET A 18 -35.71 13.69 -19.74
CA MET A 18 -34.83 14.74 -19.25
C MET A 18 -35.64 15.97 -18.82
N VAL A 19 -35.56 16.30 -17.55
CA VAL A 19 -35.97 17.61 -17.03
C VAL A 19 -34.74 18.50 -17.00
N GLY A 20 -34.72 19.52 -17.84
CA GLY A 20 -33.67 20.54 -17.87
C GLY A 20 -33.75 21.46 -16.66
N LEU A 21 -32.63 21.63 -15.94
CA LEU A 21 -32.48 22.65 -14.91
C LEU A 21 -31.46 23.70 -15.37
N ALA A 22 -31.92 24.93 -15.35
CA ALA A 22 -31.15 26.11 -15.72
C ALA A 22 -30.00 26.37 -14.78
N LEU A 23 -28.80 26.62 -15.34
CA LEU A 23 -27.60 27.07 -14.63
C LEU A 23 -27.70 28.58 -14.40
N SER A 24 -27.96 28.98 -13.16
CA SER A 24 -27.67 30.34 -12.66
C SER A 24 -26.36 30.31 -11.90
N GLY A 25 -25.44 31.20 -12.28
CA GLY A 25 -24.10 31.29 -11.73
C GLY A 25 -24.09 31.58 -10.23
N CYS A 26 -23.17 30.98 -9.52
CA CYS A 26 -22.88 31.27 -8.12
C CYS A 26 -21.40 31.52 -7.92
N SER A 27 -21.16 32.64 -7.26
CA SER A 27 -19.91 33.09 -6.66
C SER A 27 -19.27 32.04 -5.77
N THR A 28 -17.96 31.92 -5.91
CA THR A 28 -17.06 31.12 -5.08
C THR A 28 -17.02 31.61 -3.64
N SER A 29 -17.74 30.97 -2.75
CA SER A 29 -17.42 30.96 -1.34
C SER A 29 -17.08 29.52 -0.97
N SER A 30 -15.84 29.30 -0.51
CA SER A 30 -15.38 28.05 0.06
C SER A 30 -16.23 27.68 1.28
N LYS A 31 -17.30 26.90 1.09
CA LYS A 31 -18.03 26.30 2.17
C LYS A 31 -17.19 25.13 2.69
N SER A 32 -16.70 25.25 3.92
CA SER A 32 -16.32 24.09 4.72
C SER A 32 -17.41 23.03 4.59
N ALA A 33 -17.03 21.78 4.23
CA ALA A 33 -17.96 20.66 4.17
C ALA A 33 -18.69 20.58 5.51
N SER A 34 -20.01 20.70 5.50
CA SER A 34 -20.82 20.52 6.68
C SER A 34 -20.74 19.03 7.04
N THR A 35 -20.01 18.69 8.08
CA THR A 35 -19.94 17.36 8.66
C THR A 35 -21.30 17.04 9.28
N GLY A 36 -22.15 16.33 8.53
CA GLY A 36 -23.36 15.79 9.10
C GLY A 36 -23.00 14.77 10.18
N THR A 37 -23.48 14.98 11.40
CA THR A 37 -23.24 14.06 12.52
C THR A 37 -24.21 12.89 12.40
N GLN A 38 -23.70 11.66 12.41
CA GLN A 38 -24.52 10.45 12.45
C GLN A 38 -25.20 10.32 13.82
N THR A 39 -26.41 9.78 13.87
CA THR A 39 -27.11 9.52 15.14
C THR A 39 -26.38 8.42 15.91
N ASP A 40 -26.08 8.66 17.20
CA ASP A 40 -25.46 7.67 18.10
C ASP A 40 -26.28 6.38 18.14
N SER A 41 -25.68 5.25 17.84
CA SER A 41 -26.29 3.91 17.84
C SER A 41 -26.45 3.31 19.26
N GLY A 42 -26.26 4.11 20.31
CA GLY A 42 -26.27 3.62 21.68
C GLY A 42 -24.98 2.92 22.09
N GLY A 43 -23.92 3.15 21.33
CA GLY A 43 -22.57 2.60 21.57
C GLY A 43 -22.26 1.33 20.76
N LYS A 44 -23.14 0.89 19.86
CA LYS A 44 -22.80 -0.16 18.87
C LYS A 44 -21.86 0.42 17.83
N ILE A 45 -20.74 -0.25 17.59
CA ILE A 45 -19.81 0.13 16.53
C ILE A 45 -19.91 -0.80 15.32
N THR A 46 -19.79 -0.24 14.12
CA THR A 46 -19.72 -0.97 12.84
C THR A 46 -18.31 -0.85 12.28
N VAL A 47 -17.66 -1.99 12.07
CA VAL A 47 -16.28 -2.06 11.62
C VAL A 47 -16.19 -2.82 10.32
N TRP A 48 -15.61 -2.20 9.30
CA TRP A 48 -15.37 -2.79 8.00
C TRP A 48 -13.93 -3.29 7.91
N VAL A 49 -13.75 -4.57 7.57
CA VAL A 49 -12.44 -5.21 7.49
C VAL A 49 -12.37 -6.18 6.33
N ASP A 50 -11.19 -6.36 5.77
CA ASP A 50 -10.90 -7.48 4.85
C ASP A 50 -10.77 -8.81 5.61
N ALA A 51 -10.74 -9.92 4.88
CA ALA A 51 -10.65 -11.25 5.48
C ALA A 51 -9.45 -11.43 6.44
N PRO A 52 -8.21 -10.95 6.13
CA PRO A 52 -7.08 -11.05 7.05
C PRO A 52 -7.22 -10.24 8.35
N ARG A 53 -8.13 -9.25 8.41
CA ARG A 53 -8.35 -8.39 9.60
C ARG A 53 -9.61 -8.74 10.38
N VAL A 54 -10.44 -9.68 9.91
CA VAL A 54 -11.52 -10.26 10.74
C VAL A 54 -11.02 -10.74 12.10
N PRO A 55 -9.86 -11.44 12.22
CA PRO A 55 -9.32 -11.85 13.52
C PRO A 55 -9.03 -10.68 14.49
N ALA A 56 -8.71 -9.48 14.00
CA ALA A 56 -8.54 -8.30 14.85
C ALA A 56 -9.86 -7.89 15.51
N ALA A 57 -10.93 -7.82 14.72
CA ALA A 57 -12.27 -7.48 15.20
C ALA A 57 -12.84 -8.55 16.14
N ASP A 58 -12.61 -9.84 15.87
CA ASP A 58 -13.00 -10.94 16.74
C ASP A 58 -12.23 -10.93 18.07
N ALA A 59 -10.93 -10.65 18.04
CA ALA A 59 -10.12 -10.51 19.24
C ALA A 59 -10.59 -9.32 20.09
N PHE A 60 -10.98 -8.21 19.46
CA PHE A 60 -11.61 -7.08 20.15
C PHE A 60 -12.92 -7.48 20.81
N LYS A 61 -13.82 -8.12 20.08
CA LYS A 61 -15.12 -8.61 20.60
C LYS A 61 -14.94 -9.52 21.83
N LYS A 62 -13.89 -10.37 21.81
CA LYS A 62 -13.54 -11.23 22.95
C LYS A 62 -12.99 -10.44 24.14
N ALA A 63 -12.17 -9.41 23.88
CA ALA A 63 -11.56 -8.59 24.93
C ALA A 63 -12.57 -7.61 25.57
N TYR A 64 -13.55 -7.14 24.79
CA TYR A 64 -14.54 -6.14 25.18
C TYR A 64 -15.98 -6.64 24.98
N PRO A 65 -16.43 -7.70 25.66
CA PRO A 65 -17.74 -8.35 25.38
C PRO A 65 -18.96 -7.47 25.67
N LYS A 66 -18.76 -6.34 26.38
CA LYS A 66 -19.83 -5.36 26.67
C LYS A 66 -19.99 -4.30 25.58
N ILE A 67 -19.05 -4.21 24.62
CA ILE A 67 -19.15 -3.29 23.50
C ILE A 67 -19.79 -4.03 22.33
N PRO A 68 -21.01 -3.66 21.90
CA PRO A 68 -21.65 -4.27 20.74
C PRO A 68 -20.85 -3.89 19.48
N ILE A 69 -20.45 -4.88 18.69
CA ILE A 69 -19.73 -4.68 17.44
C ILE A 69 -20.42 -5.42 16.28
N ASN A 70 -20.58 -4.74 15.16
CA ASN A 70 -20.99 -5.29 13.88
C ASN A 70 -19.76 -5.34 12.97
N ILE A 71 -19.36 -6.54 12.58
CA ILE A 71 -18.19 -6.77 11.71
C ILE A 71 -18.72 -6.99 10.29
N VAL A 72 -18.28 -6.14 9.36
CA VAL A 72 -18.61 -6.24 7.94
C VAL A 72 -17.32 -6.61 7.20
N GLN A 73 -17.30 -7.79 6.62
CA GLN A 73 -16.18 -8.17 5.77
C GLN A 73 -16.34 -7.54 4.39
N ILE A 74 -15.31 -6.83 3.96
CA ILE A 74 -15.19 -6.25 2.62
C ILE A 74 -14.20 -7.05 1.78
N ASP A 75 -14.32 -6.93 0.47
CA ASP A 75 -13.39 -7.55 -0.45
C ASP A 75 -12.16 -6.64 -0.64
N SER A 76 -10.98 -7.15 -0.27
CA SER A 76 -9.71 -6.42 -0.43
C SER A 76 -9.17 -6.41 -1.86
N THR A 77 -9.75 -7.23 -2.75
CA THR A 77 -9.34 -7.29 -4.17
C THR A 77 -10.11 -6.28 -5.04
N VAL A 78 -11.18 -5.71 -4.49
CA VAL A 78 -11.95 -4.66 -5.17
C VAL A 78 -11.25 -3.33 -4.88
N GLY A 79 -10.49 -2.83 -5.84
CA GLY A 79 -9.64 -1.66 -5.69
C GLY A 79 -10.37 -0.36 -5.31
N ALA A 80 -9.62 0.72 -5.22
CA ALA A 80 -10.00 2.08 -4.81
C ALA A 80 -11.39 2.54 -5.29
N THR A 81 -11.77 2.22 -6.52
CA THR A 81 -13.04 2.61 -7.13
C THR A 81 -14.27 2.20 -6.31
N THR A 82 -14.25 1.03 -5.66
CA THR A 82 -15.40 0.57 -4.85
C THR A 82 -15.46 1.32 -3.52
N THR A 83 -14.31 1.55 -2.88
CA THR A 83 -14.23 2.35 -1.65
C THR A 83 -14.67 3.77 -1.92
N GLU A 84 -14.17 4.40 -2.99
CA GLU A 84 -14.59 5.74 -3.44
C GLU A 84 -16.10 5.84 -3.65
N GLN A 85 -16.70 4.86 -4.34
CA GLN A 85 -18.14 4.83 -4.60
C GLN A 85 -18.94 4.73 -3.30
N HIS A 86 -18.55 3.90 -2.35
CA HIS A 86 -19.20 3.79 -1.05
C HIS A 86 -19.12 5.12 -0.27
N PHE A 87 -17.94 5.74 -0.19
CA PHE A 87 -17.81 7.02 0.49
C PHE A 87 -18.59 8.14 -0.18
N ALA A 88 -18.64 8.18 -1.50
CA ALA A 88 -19.48 9.12 -2.23
C ALA A 88 -20.98 8.92 -1.93
N GLN A 89 -21.44 7.65 -1.84
CA GLN A 89 -22.82 7.32 -1.47
C GLN A 89 -23.13 7.72 -0.02
N PHE A 90 -22.26 7.44 0.93
CA PHE A 90 -22.44 7.82 2.33
C PHE A 90 -22.45 9.35 2.48
N ASP A 91 -21.56 10.05 1.78
CA ASP A 91 -21.53 11.51 1.79
C ASP A 91 -22.82 12.11 1.20
N ALA A 92 -23.32 11.58 0.10
CA ALA A 92 -24.59 12.01 -0.49
C ALA A 92 -25.78 11.73 0.44
N ALA A 93 -25.81 10.56 1.09
CA ALA A 93 -26.87 10.15 2.01
C ALA A 93 -26.77 10.78 3.41
N LYS A 94 -25.61 11.33 3.78
CA LYS A 94 -25.25 11.82 5.13
C LYS A 94 -25.46 10.78 6.22
N LYS A 95 -25.27 9.49 5.88
CA LYS A 95 -25.43 8.33 6.80
C LYS A 95 -24.79 7.09 6.22
N GLY A 96 -24.60 6.08 7.08
CA GLY A 96 -24.15 4.75 6.69
C GLY A 96 -22.65 4.56 6.72
N TRP A 97 -21.89 5.57 7.14
CA TRP A 97 -20.46 5.41 7.33
C TRP A 97 -20.15 4.35 8.39
N PRO A 98 -19.15 3.48 8.17
CA PRO A 98 -18.63 2.65 9.25
C PRO A 98 -17.94 3.51 10.31
N ASP A 99 -17.92 3.05 11.55
CA ASP A 99 -17.21 3.75 12.64
C ASP A 99 -15.70 3.59 12.51
N ALA A 100 -15.28 2.44 12.03
CA ALA A 100 -13.89 2.17 11.66
C ALA A 100 -13.85 1.34 10.38
N ILE A 101 -12.82 1.58 9.57
CA ILE A 101 -12.55 0.80 8.35
C ILE A 101 -11.06 0.47 8.26
N PHE A 102 -10.76 -0.74 7.82
CA PHE A 102 -9.43 -1.09 7.37
C PHE A 102 -9.33 -0.86 5.86
N PHE A 103 -8.37 -0.06 5.44
CA PHE A 103 -8.03 0.17 4.03
C PHE A 103 -6.89 -0.78 3.63
N PRO A 104 -7.16 -1.79 2.81
CA PRO A 104 -6.11 -2.66 2.28
C PRO A 104 -5.24 -1.93 1.24
N SER A 105 -5.84 -1.05 0.43
CA SER A 105 -5.14 -0.09 -0.41
C SER A 105 -4.93 1.21 0.35
N ASN A 106 -3.67 1.64 0.45
CA ASN A 106 -3.34 2.83 1.21
C ASN A 106 -3.83 4.12 0.51
N ASP A 107 -4.01 4.09 -0.81
CA ASP A 107 -4.49 5.24 -1.59
C ASP A 107 -5.94 5.63 -1.24
N ASP A 108 -6.76 4.68 -0.79
CA ASP A 108 -8.15 4.91 -0.39
C ASP A 108 -8.30 5.95 0.73
N ILE A 109 -7.26 6.15 1.55
CA ILE A 109 -7.31 7.09 2.67
C ILE A 109 -7.46 8.55 2.20
N ALA A 110 -6.88 8.92 1.06
CA ALA A 110 -7.00 10.27 0.51
C ALA A 110 -8.45 10.57 0.09
N TRP A 111 -9.14 9.60 -0.50
CA TRP A 111 -10.56 9.70 -0.85
C TRP A 111 -11.44 9.78 0.39
N ALA A 112 -11.21 8.94 1.37
CA ALA A 112 -11.93 8.98 2.64
C ALA A 112 -11.75 10.32 3.37
N ALA A 113 -10.54 10.89 3.35
CA ALA A 113 -10.26 12.21 3.90
C ALA A 113 -10.96 13.34 3.12
N LYS A 114 -10.98 13.25 1.77
CA LYS A 114 -11.65 14.24 0.91
C LYS A 114 -13.16 14.33 1.16
N THR A 115 -13.82 13.19 1.44
CA THR A 115 -15.26 13.16 1.77
C THR A 115 -15.56 13.59 3.20
N GLY A 116 -14.52 13.91 4.00
CA GLY A 116 -14.67 14.29 5.40
C GLY A 116 -14.97 13.10 6.33
N TYR A 117 -14.82 11.87 5.85
CA TYR A 117 -15.07 10.68 6.67
C TYR A 117 -14.06 10.53 7.81
N THR A 118 -12.78 10.75 7.55
CA THR A 118 -11.73 10.44 8.50
C THR A 118 -11.62 11.45 9.63
N ALA A 119 -11.55 10.94 10.86
CA ALA A 119 -11.28 11.74 12.04
C ALA A 119 -9.79 12.16 12.09
N ASN A 120 -9.52 13.36 12.66
CA ASN A 120 -8.16 13.77 12.98
C ASN A 120 -7.65 12.99 14.20
N MET A 121 -6.71 12.06 13.95
CA MET A 121 -6.19 11.15 14.99
C MET A 121 -5.42 11.86 16.10
N SER A 122 -4.80 13.02 15.82
CA SER A 122 -4.15 13.83 16.86
C SER A 122 -5.14 14.38 17.91
N LYS A 123 -6.43 14.49 17.52
CA LYS A 123 -7.50 14.90 18.44
C LYS A 123 -8.19 13.70 19.05
N LEU A 124 -8.47 12.67 18.26
CA LEU A 124 -9.20 11.48 18.68
C LEU A 124 -8.36 10.60 19.62
N THR A 125 -7.11 10.36 19.28
CA THR A 125 -6.22 9.45 20.01
C THR A 125 -4.77 9.99 20.05
N PRO A 126 -4.51 11.13 20.72
CA PRO A 126 -3.17 11.76 20.72
C PRO A 126 -2.08 10.84 21.28
N ASP A 127 -2.39 10.04 22.30
CA ASP A 127 -1.45 9.09 22.90
C ASP A 127 -1.04 7.98 21.92
N LEU A 128 -1.96 7.56 21.02
CA LEU A 128 -1.62 6.59 19.99
C LEU A 128 -0.70 7.20 18.93
N VAL A 129 -0.99 8.41 18.47
CA VAL A 129 -0.14 9.10 17.50
C VAL A 129 1.31 9.20 18.01
N ALA A 130 1.49 9.50 19.30
CA ALA A 130 2.81 9.54 19.92
C ALA A 130 3.53 8.19 20.01
N GLY A 131 2.82 7.08 19.85
CA GLY A 131 3.37 5.72 19.87
C GLY A 131 3.96 5.24 18.55
N TYR A 132 3.86 6.02 17.47
CA TYR A 132 4.42 5.73 16.15
C TYR A 132 5.68 6.56 15.89
N THR A 133 6.60 6.04 15.10
CA THR A 133 7.69 6.85 14.56
C THR A 133 7.20 7.74 13.42
N LYS A 134 7.86 8.87 13.20
CA LYS A 134 7.50 9.80 12.12
C LYS A 134 7.49 9.13 10.74
N PRO A 135 8.49 8.33 10.32
CA PRO A 135 8.45 7.68 9.01
C PRO A 135 7.22 6.77 8.83
N VAL A 136 6.87 5.98 9.85
CA VAL A 136 5.71 5.08 9.78
C VAL A 136 4.41 5.84 9.63
N LEU A 137 4.24 6.97 10.33
CA LEU A 137 2.97 7.71 10.33
C LEU A 137 2.91 8.82 9.25
N ALA A 138 4.03 9.11 8.55
CA ALA A 138 4.09 10.15 7.54
C ALA A 138 3.01 9.97 6.46
N GLN A 139 2.77 8.74 6.04
CA GLN A 139 1.77 8.40 5.02
C GLN A 139 0.31 8.61 5.46
N CYS A 140 0.05 8.74 6.77
CA CYS A 140 -1.25 9.13 7.30
C CYS A 140 -1.45 10.66 7.36
N LEU A 141 -0.42 11.46 7.04
CA LEU A 141 -0.46 12.91 7.11
C LEU A 141 -1.05 13.48 5.81
N ILE A 142 -2.36 13.74 5.81
CA ILE A 142 -3.10 14.25 4.66
C ILE A 142 -3.67 15.62 5.03
N ALA A 143 -3.41 16.63 4.20
CA ALA A 143 -3.84 18.00 4.40
C ALA A 143 -3.44 18.57 5.81
N GLY A 144 -2.25 18.17 6.30
CA GLY A 144 -1.70 18.64 7.58
C GLY A 144 -2.26 17.95 8.83
N HIS A 145 -3.06 16.89 8.68
CA HIS A 145 -3.62 16.13 9.79
C HIS A 145 -3.37 14.62 9.62
N TYR A 146 -3.12 13.92 10.73
CA TYR A 146 -3.10 12.46 10.70
C TYR A 146 -4.54 11.94 10.56
N GLN A 147 -4.84 11.35 9.41
CA GLN A 147 -6.16 10.90 9.01
C GLN A 147 -6.36 9.39 9.22
N CYS A 148 -5.33 8.67 9.65
CA CYS A 148 -5.35 7.22 9.88
C CYS A 148 -4.34 6.80 10.95
N LEU A 149 -4.38 5.51 11.31
CA LEU A 149 -3.33 4.81 12.04
C LEU A 149 -2.82 3.64 11.18
N ARG A 150 -1.51 3.47 11.13
CA ARG A 150 -0.90 2.32 10.44
C ARG A 150 -1.14 1.03 11.24
N ASN A 151 -1.46 -0.06 10.55
CA ASN A 151 -1.58 -1.37 11.15
C ASN A 151 -0.20 -2.02 11.36
N ASP A 152 0.56 -2.11 10.29
CA ASP A 152 1.92 -2.62 10.29
C ASP A 152 2.87 -1.66 9.53
N ALA A 153 4.12 -1.64 9.92
CA ALA A 153 5.19 -1.02 9.16
C ALA A 153 5.61 -1.99 8.06
N ALA A 154 5.75 -1.47 6.85
CA ALA A 154 6.07 -2.29 5.69
C ALA A 154 7.32 -1.80 4.93
N PRO A 155 8.42 -1.40 5.64
CA PRO A 155 9.62 -0.98 4.96
C PRO A 155 10.20 -2.12 4.13
N ASP A 156 10.83 -1.78 3.02
CA ASP A 156 11.56 -2.75 2.23
C ASP A 156 12.91 -3.07 2.89
N VAL A 157 13.28 -4.33 2.78
CA VAL A 157 14.62 -4.87 3.04
C VAL A 157 15.15 -5.48 1.75
N PHE A 158 16.41 -5.92 1.76
CA PHE A 158 16.94 -6.65 0.63
C PHE A 158 16.83 -8.16 0.87
N TRP A 159 15.90 -8.81 0.17
CA TRP A 159 15.71 -10.25 0.23
C TRP A 159 16.66 -10.98 -0.72
N TYR A 160 17.18 -12.13 -0.30
CA TYR A 160 17.97 -13.00 -1.17
C TYR A 160 17.82 -14.48 -0.80
N ASN A 161 17.99 -15.34 -1.79
CA ASN A 161 18.03 -16.79 -1.60
C ASN A 161 19.41 -17.21 -1.15
N ALA A 162 19.61 -17.42 0.13
CA ALA A 162 20.91 -17.74 0.74
C ALA A 162 21.51 -19.04 0.20
N ALA A 163 20.67 -20.03 -0.16
CA ALA A 163 21.12 -21.30 -0.71
C ALA A 163 21.73 -21.10 -2.11
N LEU A 164 21.08 -20.32 -2.99
CA LEU A 164 21.59 -20.00 -4.33
C LEU A 164 22.86 -19.12 -4.25
N PHE A 165 22.86 -18.11 -3.38
CA PHE A 165 24.03 -17.26 -3.18
C PHE A 165 25.26 -18.09 -2.77
N LYS A 166 25.08 -19.02 -1.82
CA LYS A 166 26.14 -19.93 -1.41
C LYS A 166 26.57 -20.86 -2.55
N GLN A 167 25.61 -21.42 -3.27
CA GLN A 167 25.87 -22.36 -4.38
C GLN A 167 26.66 -21.69 -5.50
N TRP A 168 26.34 -20.45 -5.86
CA TRP A 168 26.93 -19.72 -6.98
C TRP A 168 28.09 -18.82 -6.56
N GLY A 169 28.38 -18.70 -5.27
CA GLY A 169 29.49 -17.89 -4.76
C GLY A 169 29.26 -16.39 -4.88
N TYR A 170 28.01 -15.92 -4.82
CA TYR A 170 27.68 -14.51 -4.90
C TYR A 170 27.77 -13.82 -3.54
N THR A 171 28.14 -12.55 -3.58
CA THR A 171 28.13 -11.65 -2.42
C THR A 171 26.85 -10.84 -2.41
N VAL A 172 26.27 -10.64 -1.23
CA VAL A 172 25.03 -9.86 -1.08
C VAL A 172 25.33 -8.39 -1.41
N PRO A 173 24.55 -7.78 -2.32
CA PRO A 173 24.68 -6.36 -2.65
C PRO A 173 24.45 -5.45 -1.45
N THR A 174 25.14 -4.31 -1.43
CA THR A 174 24.98 -3.25 -0.43
C THR A 174 24.58 -1.92 -1.06
N THR A 175 24.69 -1.84 -2.38
CA THR A 175 24.29 -0.67 -3.16
C THR A 175 23.34 -1.06 -4.30
N TRP A 176 22.56 -0.09 -4.78
CA TRP A 176 21.73 -0.27 -5.97
C TRP A 176 22.56 -0.59 -7.22
N ALA A 177 23.79 -0.09 -7.32
CA ALA A 177 24.69 -0.41 -8.42
C ALA A 177 25.21 -1.87 -8.35
N ASP A 178 25.52 -2.38 -7.14
CA ASP A 178 25.88 -3.79 -6.96
C ASP A 178 24.71 -4.71 -7.30
N TYR A 179 23.49 -4.31 -6.87
CA TYR A 179 22.26 -5.04 -7.19
C TYR A 179 22.03 -5.12 -8.71
N GLU A 180 22.13 -3.97 -9.42
CA GLU A 180 22.01 -3.92 -10.88
C GLU A 180 23.02 -4.87 -11.56
N SER A 181 24.29 -4.74 -11.20
CA SER A 181 25.36 -5.52 -11.80
C SER A 181 25.18 -7.03 -11.57
N LEU A 182 24.81 -7.40 -10.33
CA LEU A 182 24.59 -8.81 -9.98
C LEU A 182 23.31 -9.35 -10.63
N ALA A 183 22.25 -8.58 -10.74
CA ALA A 183 21.00 -8.99 -11.38
C ALA A 183 21.20 -9.30 -12.87
N VAL A 184 21.93 -8.44 -13.59
CA VAL A 184 22.31 -8.67 -14.99
C VAL A 184 23.18 -9.93 -15.12
N LYS A 185 24.14 -10.12 -14.20
CA LYS A 185 24.98 -11.32 -14.18
C LYS A 185 24.15 -12.58 -13.95
N ILE A 186 23.21 -12.58 -12.99
CA ILE A 186 22.33 -13.72 -12.73
C ILE A 186 21.49 -14.05 -13.95
N ALA A 187 20.87 -13.05 -14.60
CA ALA A 187 20.08 -13.27 -15.80
C ALA A 187 20.89 -13.88 -16.96
N THR A 188 22.18 -13.54 -17.06
CA THR A 188 23.11 -14.07 -18.06
C THR A 188 23.57 -15.49 -17.73
N ASP A 189 24.05 -15.72 -16.51
CA ASP A 189 24.67 -16.99 -16.08
C ASP A 189 23.62 -18.08 -15.79
N HIS A 190 22.40 -17.65 -15.36
CA HIS A 190 21.31 -18.53 -14.93
C HIS A 190 19.97 -18.11 -15.60
N PRO A 191 19.82 -18.30 -16.92
CA PRO A 191 18.62 -17.88 -17.63
C PRO A 191 17.34 -18.45 -17.02
N GLY A 192 16.33 -17.57 -16.83
CA GLY A 192 15.06 -17.91 -16.23
C GLY A 192 14.99 -17.72 -14.71
N TYR A 193 16.10 -17.41 -14.03
CA TYR A 193 16.08 -16.88 -12.67
C TYR A 193 15.88 -15.37 -12.71
N ILE A 194 15.24 -14.82 -11.66
CA ILE A 194 14.88 -13.41 -11.57
C ILE A 194 15.43 -12.75 -10.31
N SER A 195 15.59 -11.44 -10.39
CA SER A 195 16.12 -10.60 -9.31
C SER A 195 15.12 -9.53 -8.86
N GLY A 196 13.83 -9.75 -9.06
CA GLY A 196 12.75 -8.86 -8.64
C GLY A 196 11.55 -8.88 -9.56
N PHE A 197 10.61 -7.98 -9.27
CA PHE A 197 9.32 -7.84 -9.98
C PHE A 197 9.06 -6.38 -10.32
N THR A 198 8.39 -6.15 -11.45
CA THR A 198 8.02 -4.81 -11.91
C THR A 198 6.58 -4.71 -12.45
N GLY A 199 5.80 -5.81 -12.41
CA GLY A 199 4.44 -5.86 -12.97
C GLY A 199 3.31 -5.50 -12.00
N ASP A 200 3.61 -5.16 -10.74
CA ASP A 200 2.58 -4.90 -9.72
C ASP A 200 2.52 -3.44 -9.27
N ALA A 201 1.42 -3.07 -8.61
CA ALA A 201 1.17 -1.73 -8.10
C ALA A 201 2.15 -1.28 -6.99
N TYR A 202 2.94 -2.20 -6.41
CA TYR A 202 3.97 -1.85 -5.43
C TYR A 202 5.32 -1.49 -6.07
N ALA A 203 5.49 -1.70 -7.37
CA ALA A 203 6.74 -1.38 -8.05
C ALA A 203 7.18 0.10 -7.90
N PRO A 204 6.29 1.11 -7.99
CA PRO A 204 6.64 2.50 -7.66
C PRO A 204 7.17 2.66 -6.24
N ASN A 205 6.55 2.02 -5.26
CA ASN A 205 6.98 2.06 -3.86
C ASN A 205 8.38 1.44 -3.72
N ARG A 206 8.60 0.29 -4.35
CA ARG A 206 9.84 -0.47 -4.32
C ARG A 206 11.02 0.25 -4.96
N TYR A 207 10.81 0.92 -6.08
CA TYR A 207 11.89 1.51 -6.87
C TYR A 207 11.88 3.04 -6.87
N LEU A 208 10.72 3.69 -7.03
CA LEU A 208 10.67 5.15 -7.13
C LEU A 208 10.80 5.82 -5.77
N TRP A 209 10.12 5.31 -4.73
CA TRP A 209 10.32 5.80 -3.37
C TRP A 209 11.76 5.53 -2.90
N ALA A 210 12.27 4.32 -3.15
CA ALA A 210 13.67 4.02 -2.84
C ALA A 210 14.65 4.93 -3.56
N SER A 211 14.27 5.52 -4.68
CA SER A 211 15.07 6.53 -5.39
C SER A 211 14.75 7.96 -4.98
N ASP A 212 13.75 8.18 -4.12
CA ASP A 212 13.25 9.52 -3.79
C ASP A 212 12.80 10.30 -5.04
N CYS A 213 12.24 9.58 -6.02
CA CYS A 213 11.72 10.13 -7.27
C CYS A 213 10.39 10.86 -7.00
N PRO A 214 10.25 12.15 -7.27
CA PRO A 214 9.02 12.89 -6.99
C PRO A 214 7.89 12.49 -7.94
N THR A 215 7.06 11.54 -7.53
CA THR A 215 5.85 11.10 -8.22
C THR A 215 4.58 11.48 -7.50
N ASN A 216 4.64 11.64 -6.18
CA ASN A 216 3.51 11.95 -5.31
C ASN A 216 3.93 12.81 -4.10
N ASP A 217 4.88 13.70 -4.29
CA ASP A 217 5.29 14.69 -3.29
C ASP A 217 4.20 15.74 -3.10
N GLN A 218 3.58 15.80 -1.95
CA GLN A 218 2.62 16.85 -1.65
C GLN A 218 3.32 18.15 -1.22
N VAL A 219 3.21 19.20 -2.04
CA VAL A 219 3.73 20.54 -1.71
C VAL A 219 2.78 21.25 -0.74
N ASN A 220 1.46 21.16 -1.01
CA ASN A 220 0.38 21.66 -0.15
C ASN A 220 -0.92 20.92 -0.50
N ALA A 221 -2.03 21.31 0.12
CA ALA A 221 -3.32 20.62 -0.05
C ALA A 221 -3.82 20.50 -1.50
N THR A 222 -3.35 21.36 -2.41
CA THR A 222 -3.82 21.44 -3.80
C THR A 222 -2.68 21.38 -4.83
N THR A 223 -1.43 21.22 -4.39
CA THR A 223 -0.26 21.23 -5.27
C THR A 223 0.61 20.01 -5.01
N VAL A 224 1.00 19.33 -6.08
CA VAL A 224 1.90 18.18 -6.05
C VAL A 224 3.12 18.43 -6.92
N HIS A 225 4.26 17.89 -6.51
CA HIS A 225 5.48 17.88 -7.29
C HIS A 225 5.61 16.53 -8.01
N ILE A 226 5.58 16.59 -9.34
CA ILE A 226 5.81 15.43 -10.21
C ILE A 226 6.86 15.84 -11.25
N ASN A 227 8.02 15.19 -11.21
CA ASN A 227 9.10 15.48 -12.14
C ASN A 227 9.89 14.21 -12.47
N LEU A 228 9.50 13.50 -13.52
CA LEU A 228 10.20 12.30 -13.97
C LEU A 228 11.56 12.57 -14.64
N SER A 229 11.89 13.84 -14.90
CA SER A 229 13.23 14.25 -15.35
C SER A 229 14.18 14.58 -14.21
N ASP A 230 13.73 14.50 -12.95
CA ASP A 230 14.59 14.67 -11.78
C ASP A 230 15.71 13.59 -11.79
N PRO A 231 16.97 13.90 -11.42
CA PRO A 231 18.04 12.92 -11.32
C PRO A 231 17.71 11.69 -10.46
N LYS A 232 16.85 11.86 -9.45
CA LYS A 232 16.36 10.76 -8.61
C LYS A 232 15.43 9.82 -9.38
N CYS A 233 14.62 10.33 -10.31
CA CYS A 233 13.78 9.53 -11.18
C CYS A 233 14.60 8.88 -12.31
N THR A 234 15.49 9.64 -12.94
CA THR A 234 16.29 9.11 -14.06
C THR A 234 17.24 7.99 -13.64
N ARG A 235 17.73 7.99 -12.38
CA ARG A 235 18.52 6.86 -11.88
C ARG A 235 17.67 5.59 -11.68
N ALA A 236 16.41 5.73 -11.24
CA ALA A 236 15.48 4.60 -11.14
C ALA A 236 15.07 4.09 -12.52
N GLU A 237 14.80 4.99 -13.47
CA GLU A 237 14.54 4.64 -14.87
C GLU A 237 15.72 3.86 -15.48
N SER A 238 16.94 4.35 -15.31
CA SER A 238 18.15 3.69 -15.81
C SER A 238 18.31 2.29 -15.27
N LEU A 239 18.18 2.15 -13.93
CA LEU A 239 18.22 0.86 -13.24
C LEU A 239 17.18 -0.12 -13.84
N LEU A 240 15.92 0.31 -13.87
CA LEU A 240 14.82 -0.55 -14.34
C LEU A 240 14.94 -0.87 -15.82
N SER A 241 15.36 0.09 -16.67
CA SER A 241 15.62 -0.11 -18.09
C SER A 241 16.69 -1.17 -18.31
N THR A 242 17.79 -1.13 -17.56
CA THR A 242 18.85 -2.13 -17.60
C THR A 242 18.33 -3.51 -17.19
N LEU A 243 17.64 -3.59 -16.06
CA LEU A 243 17.16 -4.85 -15.49
C LEU A 243 16.08 -5.52 -16.36
N VAL A 244 15.13 -4.75 -16.91
CA VAL A 244 14.11 -5.24 -17.83
C VAL A 244 14.75 -5.68 -19.14
N GLY A 245 15.66 -4.88 -19.69
CA GLY A 245 16.40 -5.20 -20.91
C GLY A 245 17.22 -6.50 -20.80
N ALA A 246 17.80 -6.76 -19.63
CA ALA A 246 18.52 -7.99 -19.32
C ALA A 246 17.60 -9.17 -18.97
N LYS A 247 16.28 -8.99 -18.92
CA LYS A 247 15.30 -9.98 -18.40
C LYS A 247 15.60 -10.44 -16.97
N ALA A 248 16.17 -9.55 -16.17
CA ALA A 248 16.51 -9.81 -14.78
C ALA A 248 15.30 -9.66 -13.84
N LEU A 249 14.23 -9.00 -14.28
CA LEU A 249 12.98 -8.84 -13.51
C LEU A 249 11.84 -9.62 -14.16
N SER A 250 10.91 -10.13 -13.34
CA SER A 250 9.60 -10.52 -13.83
C SER A 250 8.76 -9.28 -14.15
N THR A 251 8.04 -9.32 -15.27
CA THR A 251 7.02 -8.32 -15.61
C THR A 251 5.65 -8.66 -15.07
N ASP A 252 5.50 -9.81 -14.40
CA ASP A 252 4.29 -10.17 -13.64
C ASP A 252 4.26 -9.44 -12.31
N GLY A 253 3.07 -9.32 -11.73
CA GLY A 253 2.88 -8.84 -10.36
C GLY A 253 3.06 -9.97 -9.34
N ILE A 254 3.46 -9.61 -8.12
CA ILE A 254 3.72 -10.59 -7.03
C ILE A 254 2.49 -11.39 -6.59
N PHE A 255 1.29 -10.99 -7.01
CA PHE A 255 0.02 -11.68 -6.73
C PHE A 255 -0.66 -12.25 -7.97
N ASP A 256 -0.04 -12.17 -9.15
CA ASP A 256 -0.58 -12.73 -10.37
C ASP A 256 -0.63 -14.26 -10.30
N ALA A 257 -1.43 -14.88 -11.16
CA ALA A 257 -1.64 -16.33 -11.15
C ALA A 257 -0.33 -17.12 -11.28
N ASP A 258 0.61 -16.62 -12.07
CA ASP A 258 1.91 -17.25 -12.31
C ASP A 258 3.02 -16.79 -11.35
N ALA A 259 2.72 -15.86 -10.44
CA ALA A 259 3.70 -15.30 -9.50
C ALA A 259 4.38 -16.37 -8.62
N THR A 260 3.65 -17.44 -8.26
CA THR A 260 4.24 -18.56 -7.50
C THR A 260 5.37 -19.23 -8.30
N ASN A 261 5.20 -19.43 -9.60
CA ASN A 261 6.24 -20.02 -10.45
C ASN A 261 7.44 -19.08 -10.61
N ALA A 262 7.18 -17.78 -10.79
CA ALA A 262 8.22 -16.76 -10.81
C ALA A 262 8.96 -16.68 -9.46
N GLY A 263 8.22 -16.73 -8.34
CA GLY A 263 8.77 -16.74 -6.98
C GLY A 263 9.73 -17.90 -6.71
N GLN A 264 9.48 -19.10 -7.26
CA GLN A 264 10.40 -20.24 -7.19
C GLN A 264 11.73 -19.98 -7.91
N LYS A 265 11.79 -18.97 -8.79
CA LYS A 265 12.99 -18.55 -9.52
C LYS A 265 13.61 -17.27 -8.94
N LEU A 266 13.08 -16.75 -7.85
CA LEU A 266 13.59 -15.55 -7.22
C LEU A 266 14.93 -15.80 -6.55
N VAL A 267 15.96 -15.05 -6.99
CA VAL A 267 17.32 -15.09 -6.39
C VAL A 267 17.50 -13.99 -5.38
N MET A 268 17.03 -12.79 -5.69
CA MET A 268 17.11 -11.62 -4.80
C MET A 268 16.07 -10.58 -5.23
N SER A 269 15.67 -9.71 -4.31
CA SER A 269 14.77 -8.57 -4.60
C SER A 269 14.78 -7.58 -3.46
N PRO A 270 14.71 -6.26 -3.70
CA PRO A 270 14.12 -5.36 -2.72
C PRO A 270 12.65 -5.75 -2.52
N GLY A 271 12.13 -5.60 -1.32
CA GLY A 271 10.73 -5.91 -1.02
C GLY A 271 10.41 -5.82 0.46
N ALA A 272 9.14 -5.68 0.78
CA ALA A 272 8.68 -5.40 2.14
C ALA A 272 8.99 -6.53 3.13
N VAL A 273 9.14 -6.17 4.39
CA VAL A 273 9.37 -7.13 5.49
C VAL A 273 8.27 -8.19 5.59
N TRP A 274 7.02 -7.89 5.20
CA TRP A 274 5.93 -8.85 5.22
C TRP A 274 6.03 -9.94 4.12
N TRP A 275 6.90 -9.77 3.11
CA TRP A 275 7.13 -10.78 2.09
C TRP A 275 7.56 -12.11 2.69
N GLY A 276 8.36 -12.08 3.76
CA GLY A 276 8.84 -13.29 4.42
C GLY A 276 7.74 -14.28 4.76
N ASN A 277 6.86 -13.90 5.69
CA ASN A 277 5.80 -14.79 6.16
C ASN A 277 4.63 -14.88 5.17
N TYR A 278 4.17 -13.75 4.64
CA TYR A 278 2.95 -13.76 3.84
C TYR A 278 3.19 -14.25 2.41
N LEU A 279 4.21 -13.69 1.74
CA LEU A 279 4.45 -14.00 0.33
C LEU A 279 5.26 -15.29 0.16
N PHE A 280 6.46 -15.37 0.77
CA PHE A 280 7.35 -16.51 0.56
C PHE A 280 6.86 -17.78 1.23
N GLU A 281 6.45 -17.72 2.49
CA GLU A 281 6.05 -18.91 3.23
C GLU A 281 4.61 -19.33 2.93
N GLN A 282 3.63 -18.41 3.07
CA GLN A 282 2.22 -18.78 3.00
C GLN A 282 1.68 -18.83 1.58
N THR A 283 2.06 -17.87 0.71
CA THR A 283 1.53 -17.74 -0.65
C THR A 283 2.32 -18.60 -1.64
N TRP A 284 3.63 -18.34 -1.77
CA TRP A 284 4.48 -19.05 -2.73
C TRP A 284 5.02 -20.39 -2.22
N LYS A 285 4.93 -20.63 -0.92
CA LYS A 285 5.37 -21.90 -0.27
C LYS A 285 6.81 -22.25 -0.63
N LEU A 286 7.70 -21.25 -0.57
CA LEU A 286 9.12 -21.49 -0.81
C LEU A 286 9.70 -22.46 0.23
N PRO A 287 10.74 -23.23 -0.12
CA PRO A 287 11.38 -24.13 0.83
C PRO A 287 11.96 -23.39 2.04
N LYS A 288 11.79 -23.93 3.23
CA LYS A 288 12.41 -23.42 4.45
C LYS A 288 13.92 -23.38 4.32
N GLY A 289 14.56 -22.42 4.99
CA GLY A 289 15.99 -22.27 5.00
C GLY A 289 16.59 -21.67 3.71
N THR A 290 15.76 -21.12 2.82
CA THR A 290 16.26 -20.57 1.56
C THR A 290 16.33 -19.05 1.56
N MET A 291 15.32 -18.35 2.07
CA MET A 291 15.25 -16.89 2.03
C MET A 291 15.86 -16.26 3.26
N GLN A 292 16.53 -15.12 3.06
CA GLN A 292 17.11 -14.31 4.12
C GLN A 292 17.00 -12.83 3.76
N ALA A 293 16.83 -11.96 4.78
CA ALA A 293 16.90 -10.52 4.62
C ALA A 293 18.30 -9.99 4.94
N ALA A 294 18.73 -9.01 4.16
CA ALA A 294 19.89 -8.18 4.38
C ALA A 294 19.47 -6.71 4.58
N PRO A 295 20.38 -5.82 5.07
CA PRO A 295 20.12 -4.39 5.12
C PRO A 295 19.72 -3.84 3.75
N GLY A 296 18.98 -2.73 3.76
CA GLY A 296 18.61 -2.01 2.54
C GLY A 296 19.83 -1.49 1.77
N LEU A 297 19.58 -1.17 0.50
CA LEU A 297 20.60 -0.71 -0.45
C LEU A 297 20.79 0.81 -0.38
N SER A 298 22.03 1.28 -0.58
CA SER A 298 22.34 2.70 -0.74
C SER A 298 22.57 3.07 -2.20
N TRP A 299 22.23 4.31 -2.57
CA TRP A 299 22.60 4.84 -3.88
C TRP A 299 24.08 5.26 -3.91
N PRO A 300 24.74 5.25 -5.07
CA PRO A 300 26.12 5.74 -5.19
C PRO A 300 26.28 7.14 -4.62
N GLY A 301 27.30 7.33 -3.78
CA GLY A 301 27.55 8.59 -3.08
C GLY A 301 26.78 8.79 -1.79
N SER A 302 25.88 7.89 -1.41
CA SER A 302 25.17 7.89 -0.12
C SER A 302 25.77 6.83 0.82
N SER A 303 25.95 7.20 2.10
CA SER A 303 26.32 6.27 3.17
C SER A 303 25.12 5.64 3.86
N THR A 304 23.92 6.09 3.55
CA THR A 304 22.67 5.60 4.15
C THR A 304 21.86 4.82 3.12
N ALA A 305 21.31 3.69 3.57
CA ALA A 305 20.34 2.95 2.76
C ALA A 305 19.09 3.79 2.52
N GLN A 306 18.50 3.63 1.33
CA GLN A 306 17.26 4.26 0.93
C GLN A 306 16.40 3.22 0.23
N MET A 307 15.26 2.89 0.85
CA MET A 307 14.37 1.81 0.44
C MET A 307 12.93 2.31 0.41
N GLY A 308 12.05 1.52 -0.20
CA GLY A 308 10.63 1.79 -0.26
C GLY A 308 9.84 1.33 0.98
N ASP A 309 8.52 1.47 0.88
CA ASP A 309 7.54 0.96 1.86
C ASP A 309 6.32 0.44 1.08
N GLU A 310 6.00 -0.83 1.21
CA GLU A 310 4.97 -1.49 0.41
C GLU A 310 3.78 -1.92 1.26
N GLY A 311 2.70 -1.15 1.27
CA GLY A 311 1.45 -1.51 1.94
C GLY A 311 1.44 -1.21 3.44
N GLY A 312 1.25 -2.22 4.28
CA GLY A 312 1.13 -2.09 5.73
C GLY A 312 -0.27 -1.76 6.23
N GLY A 313 -1.21 -1.47 5.34
CA GLY A 313 -2.62 -1.22 5.64
C GLY A 313 -2.89 -0.09 6.62
N LEU A 314 -4.05 0.51 6.50
CA LEU A 314 -4.43 1.70 7.27
C LEU A 314 -5.78 1.50 7.98
N TRP A 315 -5.88 1.95 9.22
CA TRP A 315 -7.13 2.07 9.95
C TRP A 315 -7.65 3.50 9.88
N GLY A 316 -8.80 3.71 9.24
CA GLY A 316 -9.54 4.96 9.26
C GLY A 316 -10.68 4.92 10.27
N PHE A 317 -11.01 6.06 10.86
CA PHE A 317 -12.06 6.20 11.87
C PHE A 317 -12.98 7.35 11.49
N SER A 318 -14.27 7.17 11.73
CA SER A 318 -15.29 8.15 11.33
C SER A 318 -15.19 9.45 12.12
N SER A 319 -15.30 10.57 11.41
CA SER A 319 -15.48 11.91 12.01
C SER A 319 -16.94 12.21 12.33
N HIS A 320 -17.88 11.34 11.92
CA HIS A 320 -19.33 11.58 11.99
C HIS A 320 -19.99 11.03 13.25
N ILE A 321 -19.26 10.34 14.10
CA ILE A 321 -19.75 9.66 15.30
C ILE A 321 -19.62 10.51 16.58
N THR A 322 -20.48 10.26 17.55
CA THR A 322 -20.51 10.99 18.84
C THR A 322 -20.88 10.07 20.00
N GLY A 323 -20.88 10.58 21.21
CA GLY A 323 -21.39 9.90 22.40
C GLY A 323 -20.71 8.57 22.71
N LYS A 324 -21.48 7.53 23.02
CA LYS A 324 -20.95 6.21 23.35
C LYS A 324 -20.32 5.50 22.16
N GLU A 325 -20.83 5.73 20.97
CA GLU A 325 -20.29 5.17 19.74
C GLU A 325 -18.87 5.66 19.50
N LEU A 326 -18.63 6.97 19.66
CA LEU A 326 -17.29 7.55 19.60
C LEU A 326 -16.36 6.95 20.67
N ALA A 327 -16.79 6.91 21.93
CA ALA A 327 -15.99 6.37 23.02
C ALA A 327 -15.61 4.89 22.79
N ASN A 328 -16.53 4.09 22.25
CA ASN A 328 -16.26 2.68 21.94
C ASN A 328 -15.34 2.54 20.72
N THR A 329 -15.45 3.44 19.73
CA THR A 329 -14.54 3.50 18.57
C THR A 329 -13.12 3.90 18.98
N GLU A 330 -12.95 4.80 19.94
CA GLU A 330 -11.64 5.11 20.53
C GLU A 330 -11.00 3.89 21.21
N ILE A 331 -11.81 3.09 21.95
CA ILE A 331 -11.34 1.83 22.55
C ILE A 331 -10.92 0.84 21.44
N PHE A 332 -11.70 0.75 20.36
CA PHE A 332 -11.34 -0.08 19.21
C PHE A 332 -10.05 0.40 18.53
N ALA A 333 -9.89 1.71 18.32
CA ALA A 333 -8.67 2.28 17.75
C ALA A 333 -7.42 1.94 18.59
N LYS A 334 -7.51 2.08 19.91
CA LYS A 334 -6.45 1.67 20.87
C LYS A 334 -6.15 0.17 20.75
N PHE A 335 -7.19 -0.64 20.64
CA PHE A 335 -7.02 -2.09 20.52
C PHE A 335 -6.27 -2.47 19.24
N VAL A 336 -6.73 -2.03 18.08
CA VAL A 336 -6.12 -2.42 16.80
C VAL A 336 -4.73 -1.82 16.60
N ALA A 337 -4.45 -0.65 17.18
CA ALA A 337 -3.15 -0.02 17.08
C ALA A 337 -2.10 -0.64 18.00
N SER A 338 -2.45 -0.96 19.25
CA SER A 338 -1.45 -1.21 20.29
C SER A 338 -1.66 -2.47 21.14
N ASN A 339 -2.78 -3.21 20.98
CA ASN A 339 -3.04 -4.35 21.86
C ASN A 339 -2.25 -5.59 21.42
N PRO A 340 -1.49 -6.25 22.31
CA PRO A 340 -0.72 -7.45 21.98
C PRO A 340 -1.57 -8.63 21.48
N ALA A 341 -2.86 -8.70 21.83
CA ALA A 341 -3.74 -9.78 21.36
C ALA A 341 -3.93 -9.75 19.84
N TRP A 342 -3.86 -8.55 19.23
CA TRP A 342 -3.82 -8.37 17.79
C TRP A 342 -2.37 -8.20 17.31
N GLN A 343 -1.71 -7.14 17.72
CA GLN A 343 -0.44 -6.68 17.14
C GLN A 343 0.74 -7.66 17.34
N VAL A 344 0.71 -8.50 18.36
CA VAL A 344 1.77 -9.48 18.61
C VAL A 344 1.32 -10.89 18.26
N LYS A 345 0.09 -11.28 18.64
CA LYS A 345 -0.31 -12.68 18.57
C LYS A 345 -0.86 -13.08 17.21
N LEU A 346 -1.52 -12.19 16.49
CA LEU A 346 -2.30 -12.52 15.30
C LEU A 346 -1.81 -11.85 14.02
N THR A 347 -1.19 -10.65 14.08
CA THR A 347 -0.64 -10.03 12.88
C THR A 347 0.57 -10.78 12.32
N THR A 348 0.68 -10.78 11.00
CA THR A 348 1.82 -11.37 10.26
C THR A 348 2.85 -10.33 9.85
N GLY A 349 2.50 -9.03 9.88
CA GLY A 349 3.41 -7.93 9.57
C GLY A 349 4.10 -7.36 10.81
N LEU A 350 5.20 -6.61 10.61
CA LEU A 350 5.87 -5.87 11.68
C LEU A 350 4.92 -4.80 12.23
N PRO A 351 4.57 -4.80 13.54
CA PRO A 351 3.69 -3.79 14.09
C PRO A 351 4.17 -2.36 13.80
N ALA A 352 3.25 -1.51 13.34
CA ALA A 352 3.56 -0.09 13.14
C ALA A 352 3.75 0.65 14.47
N PHE A 353 3.00 0.25 15.51
CA PHE A 353 3.10 0.83 16.86
C PHE A 353 4.40 0.38 17.54
N THR A 354 5.30 1.32 17.83
CA THR A 354 6.69 1.05 18.24
C THR A 354 6.81 0.08 19.42
N ALA A 355 5.96 0.22 20.44
CA ALA A 355 6.02 -0.63 21.63
C ALA A 355 5.68 -2.10 21.37
N GLN A 356 5.05 -2.44 20.24
CA GLN A 356 4.70 -3.82 19.87
C GLN A 356 5.75 -4.49 18.96
N GLN A 357 6.69 -3.75 18.42
CA GLN A 357 7.70 -4.27 17.50
C GLN A 357 8.60 -5.32 18.16
N GLN A 358 9.23 -5.00 19.29
CA GLN A 358 10.11 -5.93 19.97
C GLN A 358 9.39 -7.18 20.50
N PRO A 359 8.20 -7.10 21.12
CA PRO A 359 7.40 -8.28 21.47
C PRO A 359 7.05 -9.17 20.27
N TRP A 360 6.71 -8.56 19.13
CA TRP A 360 6.43 -9.28 17.89
C TRP A 360 7.69 -9.98 17.35
N LEU A 361 8.83 -9.27 17.25
CA LEU A 361 10.11 -9.84 16.83
C LEU A 361 10.54 -11.01 17.73
N THR A 362 10.30 -10.90 19.05
CA THR A 362 10.58 -11.97 20.00
C THR A 362 9.72 -13.21 19.73
N LYS A 363 8.43 -13.01 19.39
CA LYS A 363 7.55 -14.11 18.99
C LYS A 363 8.05 -14.77 17.70
N GLN A 364 8.46 -13.98 16.71
CA GLN A 364 8.94 -14.50 15.43
C GLN A 364 10.31 -15.19 15.52
N ALA A 365 11.06 -15.00 16.62
CA ALA A 365 12.38 -15.61 16.78
C ALA A 365 12.37 -17.17 16.77
N SER A 366 11.20 -17.79 16.99
CA SER A 366 11.02 -19.25 16.89
C SER A 366 10.63 -19.73 15.48
N ASP A 367 10.48 -18.82 14.51
CA ASP A 367 10.19 -19.16 13.12
C ASP A 367 11.42 -19.86 12.50
N ASP A 368 11.20 -20.99 11.84
CA ASP A 368 12.24 -21.77 11.18
C ASP A 368 12.22 -21.64 9.65
N PHE A 369 11.44 -20.71 9.13
CA PHE A 369 11.30 -20.51 7.69
C PHE A 369 12.56 -19.92 7.05
N TYR A 370 13.19 -18.93 7.67
CA TYR A 370 14.34 -18.22 7.10
C TYR A 370 15.63 -19.05 7.18
N ALA A 371 16.60 -18.76 6.30
CA ALA A 371 17.94 -19.37 6.35
C ALA A 371 18.68 -19.01 7.66
N ASP A 372 18.53 -17.78 8.11
CA ASP A 372 18.93 -17.29 9.43
C ASP A 372 17.86 -16.35 9.97
N THR A 373 16.98 -16.86 10.81
CA THR A 373 15.86 -16.11 11.38
C THR A 373 16.35 -14.93 12.21
N LYS A 374 17.37 -15.11 13.02
CA LYS A 374 17.91 -14.03 13.87
C LYS A 374 18.44 -12.87 13.05
N SER A 375 19.25 -13.19 12.04
CA SER A 375 19.83 -12.18 11.13
C SER A 375 18.74 -11.48 10.33
N THR A 376 17.74 -12.22 9.82
CA THR A 376 16.60 -11.68 9.06
C THR A 376 15.78 -10.71 9.90
N LEU A 377 15.31 -11.13 11.07
CA LEU A 377 14.49 -10.29 11.95
C LEU A 377 15.21 -9.03 12.44
N ALA A 378 16.55 -9.09 12.55
CA ALA A 378 17.36 -7.92 12.93
C ALA A 378 17.31 -6.79 11.89
N GLN A 379 16.89 -7.07 10.64
CA GLN A 379 16.78 -6.05 9.59
C GLN A 379 15.47 -5.29 9.63
N PHE A 380 14.39 -5.84 10.19
CA PHE A 380 13.03 -5.34 10.00
C PHE A 380 12.80 -3.96 10.64
N ALA A 381 13.03 -3.81 11.93
CA ALA A 381 12.79 -2.53 12.61
C ALA A 381 13.75 -1.41 12.13
N PRO A 382 15.05 -1.65 11.92
CA PRO A 382 15.96 -0.65 11.37
C PRO A 382 15.58 -0.17 9.96
N ALA A 383 14.98 -1.02 9.14
CA ALA A 383 14.55 -0.66 7.79
C ALA A 383 13.52 0.50 7.76
N ILE A 384 12.75 0.71 8.82
CA ILE A 384 11.83 1.85 8.94
C ILE A 384 12.54 3.19 8.70
N ALA A 385 13.79 3.32 9.15
CA ALA A 385 14.56 4.56 9.01
C ALA A 385 15.08 4.80 7.59
N THR A 386 14.99 3.81 6.70
CA THR A 386 15.44 3.94 5.30
C THR A 386 14.35 4.46 4.35
N VAL A 387 13.11 4.56 4.84
CA VAL A 387 11.94 4.98 4.04
C VAL A 387 11.89 6.51 3.98
N PRO A 388 11.81 7.12 2.79
CA PRO A 388 11.56 8.55 2.63
C PRO A 388 10.23 8.96 3.27
N THR A 389 10.17 10.20 3.80
CA THR A 389 8.99 10.71 4.50
C THR A 389 8.17 11.71 3.71
N ASP A 390 8.57 12.03 2.49
CA ASP A 390 7.98 13.07 1.66
C ASP A 390 6.81 12.56 0.82
N TYR A 391 6.59 11.25 0.78
CA TYR A 391 5.53 10.61 0.03
C TYR A 391 4.20 10.68 0.77
N ALA A 392 3.13 11.02 0.03
CA ALA A 392 1.75 11.04 0.52
C ALA A 392 0.86 10.15 -0.35
N TYR A 393 -0.17 9.58 0.25
CA TYR A 393 -1.29 9.03 -0.51
C TYR A 393 -2.19 10.17 -0.97
N LEU A 394 -2.46 10.23 -2.27
CA LEU A 394 -3.13 11.35 -2.93
C LEU A 394 -4.41 10.85 -3.62
N LEU A 395 -5.12 11.79 -4.26
CA LEU A 395 -6.36 11.49 -5.00
C LEU A 395 -6.08 10.88 -6.39
N TYR A 396 -4.87 10.46 -6.65
CA TYR A 396 -4.49 9.65 -7.81
C TYR A 396 -3.60 8.52 -7.31
N ASP A 397 -3.72 7.38 -7.94
CA ASP A 397 -3.04 6.13 -7.55
C ASP A 397 -1.83 5.90 -8.47
N THR A 398 -0.64 6.14 -7.92
CA THR A 398 0.63 5.94 -8.65
C THR A 398 0.85 4.45 -8.99
N GLY A 399 0.42 3.52 -8.13
CA GLY A 399 0.51 2.09 -8.37
C GLY A 399 -0.44 1.61 -9.45
N GLY A 400 -1.69 2.08 -9.43
CA GLY A 400 -2.67 1.80 -10.47
C GLY A 400 -2.24 2.37 -11.83
N GLU A 401 -1.64 3.56 -11.84
CA GLU A 401 -1.12 4.14 -13.07
C GLU A 401 0.10 3.36 -13.59
N TRP A 402 0.96 2.87 -12.71
CA TRP A 402 2.06 1.98 -13.08
C TRP A 402 1.56 0.70 -13.76
N THR A 403 0.55 0.06 -13.21
CA THR A 403 0.00 -1.19 -13.78
C THR A 403 -0.72 -0.95 -15.10
N SER A 404 -1.42 0.18 -15.25
CA SER A 404 -2.14 0.53 -16.48
C SER A 404 -1.25 1.02 -17.62
N THR A 405 -0.02 1.43 -17.32
CA THR A 405 1.00 1.88 -18.30
C THR A 405 2.19 0.94 -18.33
N ILE A 406 3.15 1.06 -17.39
CA ILE A 406 4.42 0.32 -17.41
C ILE A 406 4.20 -1.20 -17.55
N ALA A 407 3.41 -1.80 -16.64
CA ALA A 407 3.23 -3.26 -16.66
C ALA A 407 2.54 -3.73 -17.93
N LYS A 408 1.50 -3.01 -18.37
CA LYS A 408 0.78 -3.29 -19.61
C LYS A 408 1.66 -3.15 -20.85
N ASP A 409 2.47 -2.10 -20.94
CA ASP A 409 3.30 -1.80 -22.09
C ASP A 409 4.47 -2.78 -22.20
N LEU A 410 5.07 -3.17 -21.07
CA LEU A 410 6.09 -4.22 -21.03
C LEU A 410 5.51 -5.58 -21.46
N ALA A 411 4.30 -5.92 -21.02
CA ALA A 411 3.60 -7.13 -21.48
C ALA A 411 3.28 -7.06 -22.99
N GLY A 412 3.07 -5.86 -23.52
CA GLY A 412 2.92 -5.58 -24.96
C GLY A 412 4.23 -5.60 -25.76
N GLY A 413 5.38 -5.78 -25.11
CA GLY A 413 6.70 -5.83 -25.73
C GLY A 413 7.34 -4.46 -25.98
N GLN A 414 6.83 -3.39 -25.39
CA GLN A 414 7.49 -2.08 -25.44
C GLN A 414 8.79 -2.07 -24.60
N SER A 415 9.68 -1.14 -24.89
CA SER A 415 10.85 -0.88 -24.06
C SER A 415 10.43 -0.16 -22.77
N PHE A 416 11.21 -0.37 -21.68
CA PHE A 416 10.94 0.32 -20.42
C PHE A 416 10.96 1.85 -20.57
N SER A 417 11.88 2.40 -21.36
CA SER A 417 11.99 3.86 -21.56
C SER A 417 10.78 4.46 -22.29
N ALA A 418 10.17 3.71 -23.24
CA ALA A 418 8.93 4.15 -23.90
C ALA A 418 7.76 4.13 -22.90
N ALA A 419 7.59 3.02 -22.17
CA ALA A 419 6.57 2.89 -21.13
C ALA A 419 6.72 3.94 -20.01
N TRP A 420 7.96 4.31 -19.65
CA TRP A 420 8.26 5.36 -18.69
C TRP A 420 7.76 6.74 -19.12
N SER A 421 7.93 7.08 -20.41
CA SER A 421 7.41 8.33 -20.97
C SER A 421 5.88 8.40 -20.90
N ASP A 422 5.21 7.28 -21.22
CA ASP A 422 3.75 7.17 -21.19
C ASP A 422 3.25 7.26 -19.73
N PHE A 423 3.89 6.55 -18.80
CA PHE A 423 3.61 6.64 -17.36
C PHE A 423 3.68 8.08 -16.85
N GLY A 424 4.73 8.81 -17.20
CA GLY A 424 4.89 10.21 -16.74
C GLY A 424 3.80 11.14 -17.27
N THR A 425 3.41 10.95 -18.52
CA THR A 425 2.34 11.72 -19.16
C THR A 425 0.99 11.47 -18.48
N ASP A 426 0.66 10.20 -18.26
CA ASP A 426 -0.61 9.77 -17.68
C ASP A 426 -0.69 10.12 -16.19
N LEU A 427 0.39 9.97 -15.43
CA LEU A 427 0.45 10.35 -14.01
C LEU A 427 0.15 11.84 -13.81
N VAL A 428 0.75 12.72 -14.64
CA VAL A 428 0.48 14.17 -14.62
C VAL A 428 -0.98 14.45 -15.00
N ALA A 429 -1.52 13.75 -15.99
CA ALA A 429 -2.93 13.91 -16.38
C ALA A 429 -3.88 13.50 -15.27
N LYS A 430 -3.61 12.37 -14.59
CA LYS A 430 -4.39 11.88 -13.43
C LYS A 430 -4.35 12.85 -12.25
N ALA A 431 -3.16 13.36 -11.91
CA ALA A 431 -3.03 14.35 -10.84
C ALA A 431 -3.86 15.62 -11.14
N LYS A 432 -3.81 16.12 -12.36
CA LYS A 432 -4.63 17.26 -12.79
C LYS A 432 -6.13 16.96 -12.76
N ALA A 433 -6.54 15.78 -13.23
CA ALA A 433 -7.94 15.34 -13.19
C ALA A 433 -8.46 15.19 -11.76
N ALA A 434 -7.60 14.81 -10.82
CA ALA A 434 -7.91 14.75 -9.38
C ALA A 434 -8.00 16.15 -8.72
N GLY A 435 -7.67 17.22 -9.45
CA GLY A 435 -7.79 18.61 -9.00
C GLY A 435 -6.50 19.22 -8.47
N TYR A 436 -5.35 18.57 -8.66
CA TYR A 436 -4.07 19.12 -8.24
C TYR A 436 -3.46 20.07 -9.28
N THR A 437 -2.79 21.10 -8.80
CA THR A 437 -1.79 21.83 -9.57
C THR A 437 -0.50 21.01 -9.55
N VAL A 438 0.02 20.67 -10.72
CA VAL A 438 1.28 19.93 -10.84
C VAL A 438 2.42 20.90 -11.10
N VAL A 439 3.48 20.81 -10.27
CA VAL A 439 4.73 21.56 -10.44
C VAL A 439 5.89 20.61 -10.70
N THR A 440 6.90 21.07 -11.43
CA THR A 440 8.11 20.28 -11.78
C THR A 440 9.32 20.66 -10.94
N SER A 441 9.16 21.58 -9.98
CA SER A 441 10.18 21.95 -8.97
C SER A 441 9.50 22.33 -7.67
N LYS A 442 10.16 22.07 -6.54
CA LYS A 442 9.78 22.56 -5.21
C LYS A 442 10.41 23.92 -4.94
#